data_83e9e704a22ef052092542745e72f50a
#
_entry.id   83e9e704a22ef052092542745e72f50a
#
_cell.length_a   1.000
_cell.length_b   1.000
_cell.length_c   1.000
_cell.angle_alpha   90.00
_cell.angle_beta   90.00
_cell.angle_gamma   90.00
#
_symmetry.space_group_name_H-M   'P 1'
#
loop_
_entity.id
_entity.type
_entity.pdbx_description
1 polymer ?
#
loop_
_entity_poly.entity_id
_entity_poly.type
_entity_poly.pdbx_seq_one_letter_code
_entity_poly.pdbx_strand_id
1 'polypeptide(L)'
;FDSVYDSYRGVVTYVRVVDGKLEPRQKIKMMSTGAEHDLLEIGVISPDPIPSKGLSVGEVGYLITGVKDVRQSRVGDTVTSAVKPAAESLGGYEDPKPMVFSGLFPIDGSDYPALRDALDKLKLNDAALVYEPETSAALGFGFRCGFLGLLHLEIVRERLEREFNLDLISTAPNVIYDVVDESGNAKRVTNPSE
;
A
#
# COMPACT_ATOMS: atom_id res chain seq x y z
N PHE A 1 -8.67 6.60 3.17
CA PHE A 1 -8.58 5.53 4.17
C PHE A 1 -8.41 4.14 3.54
N ASP A 2 -8.65 3.98 2.23
CA ASP A 2 -8.41 2.76 1.47
C ASP A 2 -8.23 3.09 -0.02
N SER A 3 -7.63 2.18 -0.79
CA SER A 3 -7.50 2.28 -2.24
C SER A 3 -7.47 0.89 -2.86
N VAL A 4 -8.03 0.76 -4.05
CA VAL A 4 -7.98 -0.48 -4.84
C VAL A 4 -7.50 -0.18 -6.25
N TYR A 5 -6.89 -1.16 -6.88
CA TYR A 5 -6.48 -1.05 -8.28
C TYR A 5 -7.51 -1.70 -9.20
N ASP A 6 -8.05 -0.91 -10.10
CA ASP A 6 -8.92 -1.36 -11.18
C ASP A 6 -8.16 -1.28 -12.51
N SER A 7 -8.17 -2.36 -13.29
CA SER A 7 -7.42 -2.45 -14.55
C SER A 7 -7.86 -1.44 -15.60
N TYR A 8 -9.12 -0.98 -15.55
CA TYR A 8 -9.69 -0.01 -16.47
C TYR A 8 -9.63 1.41 -15.95
N ARG A 9 -9.94 1.62 -14.66
CA ARG A 9 -10.08 2.93 -14.02
C ARG A 9 -8.78 3.42 -13.38
N GLY A 10 -7.79 2.53 -13.19
CA GLY A 10 -6.58 2.80 -12.43
C GLY A 10 -6.84 2.73 -10.92
N VAL A 11 -6.15 3.58 -10.16
CA VAL A 11 -6.33 3.65 -8.70
C VAL A 11 -7.66 4.30 -8.36
N VAL A 12 -8.50 3.56 -7.63
CA VAL A 12 -9.74 4.04 -7.02
C VAL A 12 -9.45 4.30 -5.55
N THR A 13 -9.53 5.55 -5.13
CA THR A 13 -9.22 5.96 -3.76
C THR A 13 -10.49 6.23 -2.97
N TYR A 14 -10.64 5.62 -1.80
CA TYR A 14 -11.76 5.84 -0.89
C TYR A 14 -11.41 6.93 0.10
N VAL A 15 -12.32 7.92 0.20
CA VAL A 15 -12.10 9.12 1.01
C VAL A 15 -13.29 9.44 1.90
N ARG A 16 -13.02 10.12 3.01
CA ARG A 16 -14.01 10.83 3.81
C ARG A 16 -13.72 12.32 3.73
N VAL A 17 -14.69 13.13 3.41
CA VAL A 17 -14.55 14.58 3.40
C VAL A 17 -14.61 15.10 4.83
N VAL A 18 -13.53 15.75 5.27
CA VAL A 18 -13.41 16.32 6.63
C VAL A 18 -13.78 17.79 6.63
N ASP A 19 -13.34 18.52 5.59
CA ASP A 19 -13.66 19.95 5.41
C ASP A 19 -13.86 20.26 3.92
N GLY A 20 -14.69 21.26 3.62
CA GLY A 20 -14.99 21.69 2.26
C GLY A 20 -15.87 20.72 1.48
N LYS A 21 -15.65 20.65 0.18
CA LYS A 21 -16.34 19.73 -0.74
C LYS A 21 -15.45 19.32 -1.90
N LEU A 22 -15.74 18.15 -2.47
CA LEU A 22 -15.14 17.66 -3.69
C LEU A 22 -16.17 17.65 -4.81
N GLU A 23 -15.76 18.09 -6.00
CA GLU A 23 -16.60 18.11 -7.20
C GLU A 23 -15.83 17.50 -8.39
N PRO A 24 -16.51 16.86 -9.36
CA PRO A 24 -15.86 16.37 -10.57
C PRO A 24 -15.10 17.47 -11.31
N ARG A 25 -14.01 17.12 -11.96
CA ARG A 25 -13.11 17.99 -12.73
C ARG A 25 -12.31 19.00 -11.91
N GLN A 26 -12.35 18.90 -10.58
CA GLN A 26 -11.40 19.64 -9.75
C GLN A 26 -10.00 19.04 -9.88
N LYS A 27 -8.99 19.90 -9.73
CA LYS A 27 -7.61 19.45 -9.58
C LYS A 27 -7.30 19.23 -8.12
N ILE A 28 -6.93 18.00 -7.78
CA ILE A 28 -6.60 17.57 -6.43
C ILE A 28 -5.11 17.33 -6.28
N LYS A 29 -4.63 17.38 -5.04
CA LYS A 29 -3.25 17.10 -4.65
C LYS A 29 -3.24 16.09 -3.52
N MET A 30 -2.40 15.06 -3.67
CA MET A 30 -2.05 14.12 -2.62
C MET A 30 -0.94 14.75 -1.77
N MET A 31 -1.18 14.96 -0.48
CA MET A 31 -0.24 15.76 0.34
C MET A 31 1.05 15.02 0.65
N SER A 32 1.02 13.69 0.81
CA SER A 32 2.21 12.89 1.13
C SER A 32 3.18 12.79 -0.04
N THR A 33 2.67 12.61 -1.25
CA THR A 33 3.48 12.45 -2.47
C THR A 33 3.70 13.75 -3.21
N GLY A 34 2.85 14.76 -2.96
CA GLY A 34 2.82 16.01 -3.73
C GLY A 34 2.22 15.87 -5.13
N ALA A 35 1.75 14.67 -5.51
CA ALA A 35 1.19 14.39 -6.82
C ALA A 35 -0.14 15.13 -7.03
N GLU A 36 -0.30 15.73 -8.20
CA GLU A 36 -1.52 16.44 -8.59
C GLU A 36 -2.24 15.70 -9.70
N HIS A 37 -3.56 15.60 -9.58
CA HIS A 37 -4.39 14.85 -10.52
C HIS A 37 -5.70 15.58 -10.80
N ASP A 38 -6.23 15.39 -12.01
CA ASP A 38 -7.58 15.80 -12.33
C ASP A 38 -8.57 14.76 -11.83
N LEU A 39 -9.61 15.19 -11.12
CA LEU A 39 -10.65 14.32 -10.59
C LEU A 39 -11.63 13.98 -11.71
N LEU A 40 -11.50 12.78 -12.28
CA LEU A 40 -12.30 12.33 -13.42
C LEU A 40 -13.72 11.93 -13.00
N GLU A 41 -13.82 11.20 -11.91
CA GLU A 41 -15.09 10.72 -11.37
C GLU A 41 -15.06 10.75 -9.84
N ILE A 42 -16.22 11.02 -9.26
CA ILE A 42 -16.48 10.97 -7.82
C ILE A 42 -17.82 10.32 -7.59
N GLY A 43 -17.97 9.57 -6.52
CA GLY A 43 -19.24 8.91 -6.21
C GLY A 43 -19.25 8.28 -4.83
N VAL A 44 -20.34 7.57 -4.58
CA VAL A 44 -20.58 6.81 -3.35
C VAL A 44 -20.72 5.32 -3.67
N ILE A 45 -20.60 4.46 -2.65
CA ILE A 45 -20.81 3.01 -2.76
C ILE A 45 -22.14 2.66 -2.08
N SER A 46 -23.10 2.03 -2.83
CA SER A 46 -24.39 1.65 -2.27
C SER A 46 -25.15 0.59 -3.10
N PRO A 47 -24.87 -0.72 -2.97
CA PRO A 47 -23.60 -1.38 -2.70
C PRO A 47 -22.58 -1.21 -3.84
N ASP A 48 -23.06 -0.90 -5.05
CA ASP A 48 -22.22 -0.64 -6.22
C ASP A 48 -21.76 0.82 -6.27
N PRO A 49 -20.66 1.12 -6.98
CA PRO A 49 -20.23 2.48 -7.23
C PRO A 49 -21.28 3.30 -8.00
N ILE A 50 -21.74 4.39 -7.41
CA ILE A 50 -22.72 5.30 -8.01
C ILE A 50 -22.07 6.67 -8.17
N PRO A 51 -21.86 7.18 -9.41
CA PRO A 51 -21.36 8.52 -9.64
C PRO A 51 -22.23 9.59 -9.01
N SER A 52 -21.61 10.60 -8.39
CA SER A 52 -22.30 11.73 -7.77
C SER A 52 -21.80 13.07 -8.34
N LYS A 53 -22.56 14.13 -8.05
CA LYS A 53 -22.19 15.50 -8.43
C LYS A 53 -21.13 16.11 -7.51
N GLY A 54 -20.81 15.44 -6.40
CA GLY A 54 -19.82 15.87 -5.42
C GLY A 54 -19.97 15.12 -4.10
N LEU A 55 -19.01 15.35 -3.20
CA LEU A 55 -19.04 14.90 -1.81
C LEU A 55 -18.85 16.11 -0.90
N SER A 56 -19.67 16.19 0.14
CA SER A 56 -19.67 17.24 1.17
C SER A 56 -19.07 16.75 2.48
N VAL A 57 -18.86 17.66 3.41
CA VAL A 57 -18.32 17.34 4.75
C VAL A 57 -19.07 16.20 5.41
N GLY A 58 -18.33 15.21 5.92
CA GLY A 58 -18.81 14.01 6.58
C GLY A 58 -19.13 12.85 5.64
N GLU A 59 -19.31 13.11 4.34
CA GLU A 59 -19.62 12.06 3.37
C GLU A 59 -18.38 11.20 3.05
N VAL A 60 -18.65 9.93 2.79
CA VAL A 60 -17.70 8.92 2.39
C VAL A 60 -17.98 8.54 0.93
N GLY A 61 -16.95 8.44 0.13
CA GLY A 61 -17.09 8.08 -1.27
C GLY A 61 -15.77 7.66 -1.90
N TYR A 62 -15.78 7.55 -3.22
CA TYR A 62 -14.60 7.18 -4.00
C TYR A 62 -14.21 8.28 -4.98
N LEU A 63 -12.92 8.30 -5.31
CA LEU A 63 -12.30 9.18 -6.30
C LEU A 63 -11.64 8.33 -7.38
N ILE A 64 -11.80 8.74 -8.64
CA ILE A 64 -11.09 8.19 -9.79
C ILE A 64 -10.33 9.32 -10.48
N THR A 65 -9.02 9.17 -10.56
CA THR A 65 -8.11 10.14 -11.18
C THR A 65 -7.46 9.62 -12.45
N GLY A 66 -7.70 8.35 -12.81
CA GLY A 66 -7.07 7.69 -13.95
C GLY A 66 -5.59 7.36 -13.76
N VAL A 67 -5.05 7.55 -12.56
CA VAL A 67 -3.66 7.22 -12.23
C VAL A 67 -3.47 5.72 -12.24
N LYS A 68 -2.46 5.26 -12.97
CA LYS A 68 -2.07 3.84 -13.04
C LYS A 68 -0.87 3.51 -12.18
N ASP A 69 -0.07 4.52 -11.81
CA ASP A 69 1.06 4.34 -10.91
C ASP A 69 0.58 4.31 -9.45
N VAL A 70 0.52 3.13 -8.90
CA VAL A 70 0.06 2.85 -7.54
C VAL A 70 0.85 3.61 -6.46
N ARG A 71 2.10 3.99 -6.73
CA ARG A 71 2.98 4.70 -5.79
C ARG A 71 2.57 6.16 -5.57
N GLN A 72 1.68 6.69 -6.41
CA GLN A 72 1.15 8.06 -6.29
C GLN A 72 -0.06 8.17 -5.36
N SER A 73 -0.57 7.05 -4.87
CA SER A 73 -1.68 6.99 -3.90
C SER A 73 -1.25 6.14 -2.71
N ARG A 74 -1.56 6.64 -1.51
CA ARG A 74 -1.21 5.96 -0.26
C ARG A 74 -2.39 6.03 0.70
N VAL A 75 -2.68 4.91 1.37
CA VAL A 75 -3.65 4.89 2.47
C VAL A 75 -3.16 5.77 3.61
N GLY A 76 -4.06 6.55 4.21
CA GLY A 76 -3.73 7.50 5.27
C GLY A 76 -3.27 8.87 4.77
N ASP A 77 -3.21 9.08 3.44
CA ASP A 77 -2.88 10.38 2.87
C ASP A 77 -4.05 11.38 3.00
N THR A 78 -3.71 12.65 2.92
CA THR A 78 -4.70 13.73 2.82
C THR A 78 -4.81 14.21 1.39
N VAL A 79 -6.03 14.16 0.86
CA VAL A 79 -6.38 14.71 -0.43
C VAL A 79 -6.88 16.14 -0.25
N THR A 80 -6.30 17.09 -0.98
CA THR A 80 -6.67 18.49 -0.92
C THR A 80 -6.84 19.11 -2.31
N SER A 81 -7.37 20.32 -2.38
CA SER A 81 -7.42 21.09 -3.64
C SER A 81 -6.00 21.48 -4.09
N ALA A 82 -5.65 21.25 -5.35
CA ALA A 82 -4.38 21.72 -5.89
C ALA A 82 -4.31 23.26 -6.04
N VAL A 83 -5.48 23.91 -6.21
CA VAL A 83 -5.57 25.37 -6.37
C VAL A 83 -5.48 26.11 -5.04
N LYS A 84 -6.13 25.54 -4.01
CA LYS A 84 -6.13 26.10 -2.65
C LYS A 84 -5.87 24.94 -1.66
N PRO A 85 -4.61 24.50 -1.54
CA PRO A 85 -4.29 23.37 -0.67
C PRO A 85 -4.49 23.71 0.80
N ALA A 86 -4.81 22.68 1.60
CA ALA A 86 -4.76 22.77 3.05
C ALA A 86 -3.31 23.05 3.50
N ALA A 87 -3.17 23.77 4.60
CA ALA A 87 -1.86 24.13 5.16
C ALA A 87 -1.15 22.90 5.76
N GLU A 88 -1.92 21.99 6.35
CA GLU A 88 -1.42 20.81 7.05
C GLU A 88 -2.23 19.56 6.63
N SER A 89 -1.56 18.41 6.64
CA SER A 89 -2.25 17.12 6.46
C SER A 89 -3.08 16.78 7.70
N LEU A 90 -4.13 15.99 7.50
CA LEU A 90 -4.92 15.46 8.61
C LEU A 90 -4.06 14.52 9.46
N GLY A 91 -4.08 14.73 10.77
CA GLY A 91 -3.37 13.89 11.73
C GLY A 91 -4.09 12.56 11.99
N GLY A 92 -3.40 11.66 12.71
CA GLY A 92 -3.98 10.41 13.22
C GLY A 92 -3.63 9.15 12.43
N TYR A 93 -2.93 9.28 11.29
CA TYR A 93 -2.37 8.14 10.58
C TYR A 93 -0.88 8.03 10.87
N GLU A 94 -0.49 6.88 11.42
CA GLU A 94 0.91 6.50 11.59
C GLU A 94 1.20 5.26 10.72
N ASP A 95 2.43 5.18 10.22
CA ASP A 95 2.85 4.00 9.47
C ASP A 95 2.94 2.80 10.40
N PRO A 96 2.22 1.71 10.09
CA PRO A 96 2.34 0.47 10.85
C PRO A 96 3.78 -0.05 10.77
N LYS A 97 4.31 -0.50 11.90
CA LYS A 97 5.66 -1.07 11.97
C LYS A 97 5.57 -2.58 11.85
N PRO A 98 6.26 -3.20 10.87
CA PRO A 98 6.29 -4.65 10.75
C PRO A 98 6.99 -5.28 11.96
N MET A 99 6.46 -6.41 12.41
CA MET A 99 6.99 -7.18 13.54
C MET A 99 7.57 -8.53 13.12
N VAL A 100 7.11 -9.07 12.00
CA VAL A 100 7.53 -10.37 11.47
C VAL A 100 7.99 -10.18 10.03
N PHE A 101 9.08 -10.84 9.67
CA PHE A 101 9.65 -10.79 8.31
C PHE A 101 9.71 -12.20 7.72
N SER A 102 9.46 -12.32 6.43
CA SER A 102 9.61 -13.55 5.66
C SER A 102 9.99 -13.22 4.22
N GLY A 103 10.84 -14.02 3.63
CA GLY A 103 11.10 -13.95 2.19
C GLY A 103 9.97 -14.59 1.41
N LEU A 104 9.48 -13.93 0.38
CA LEU A 104 8.55 -14.46 -0.60
C LEU A 104 9.27 -14.62 -1.94
N PHE A 105 9.30 -15.83 -2.46
CA PHE A 105 9.99 -16.18 -3.70
C PHE A 105 9.01 -16.87 -4.64
N PRO A 106 8.96 -16.49 -5.93
CA PRO A 106 8.16 -17.23 -6.89
C PRO A 106 8.80 -18.61 -7.15
N ILE A 107 7.97 -19.64 -7.35
CA ILE A 107 8.46 -20.99 -7.71
C ILE A 107 9.14 -20.93 -9.08
N ASP A 108 8.55 -20.24 -10.05
CA ASP A 108 9.19 -19.94 -11.33
C ASP A 108 9.87 -18.55 -11.25
N GLY A 109 11.18 -18.51 -11.45
CA GLY A 109 11.95 -17.26 -11.42
C GLY A 109 11.51 -16.23 -12.46
N SER A 110 10.83 -16.65 -13.54
CA SER A 110 10.24 -15.75 -14.54
C SER A 110 9.08 -14.91 -13.99
N ASP A 111 8.46 -15.32 -12.88
CA ASP A 111 7.35 -14.63 -12.22
C ASP A 111 7.81 -13.51 -11.26
N TYR A 112 9.12 -13.30 -11.09
CA TYR A 112 9.64 -12.22 -10.24
C TYR A 112 9.06 -10.83 -10.59
N PRO A 113 8.95 -10.40 -11.86
CA PRO A 113 8.31 -9.13 -12.21
C PRO A 113 6.81 -9.10 -11.85
N ALA A 114 6.11 -10.22 -12.04
CA ALA A 114 4.69 -10.34 -11.69
C ALA A 114 4.47 -10.25 -10.17
N LEU A 115 5.35 -10.88 -9.38
CA LEU A 115 5.33 -10.79 -7.93
C LEU A 115 5.55 -9.34 -7.45
N ARG A 116 6.49 -8.61 -8.04
CA ARG A 116 6.71 -7.19 -7.72
C ARG A 116 5.46 -6.37 -7.99
N ASP A 117 4.86 -6.52 -9.16
CA ASP A 117 3.68 -5.77 -9.55
C ASP A 117 2.46 -6.12 -8.67
N ALA A 118 2.35 -7.37 -8.22
CA ALA A 118 1.34 -7.81 -7.28
C ALA A 118 1.53 -7.18 -5.89
N LEU A 119 2.76 -7.16 -5.37
CA LEU A 119 3.09 -6.51 -4.09
C LEU A 119 2.83 -5.00 -4.14
N ASP A 120 3.17 -4.32 -5.24
CA ASP A 120 2.86 -2.91 -5.45
C ASP A 120 1.34 -2.64 -5.39
N LYS A 121 0.53 -3.50 -6.01
CA LYS A 121 -0.93 -3.39 -5.98
C LYS A 121 -1.52 -3.69 -4.61
N LEU A 122 -1.02 -4.72 -3.91
CA LEU A 122 -1.47 -5.04 -2.55
C LEU A 122 -1.20 -3.90 -1.58
N LYS A 123 -0.05 -3.24 -1.71
CA LYS A 123 0.33 -2.11 -0.85
C LYS A 123 -0.64 -0.93 -0.92
N LEU A 124 -1.45 -0.83 -1.97
CA LEU A 124 -2.49 0.21 -2.07
C LEU A 124 -3.54 0.13 -0.97
N ASN A 125 -3.93 -1.08 -0.58
CA ASN A 125 -4.94 -1.28 0.47
C ASN A 125 -4.37 -1.94 1.73
N ASP A 126 -3.06 -2.19 1.76
CA ASP A 126 -2.36 -2.73 2.92
C ASP A 126 -1.14 -1.87 3.25
N ALA A 127 -1.37 -0.79 3.99
CA ALA A 127 -0.31 0.13 4.41
C ALA A 127 0.74 -0.52 5.32
N ALA A 128 0.42 -1.66 5.93
CA ALA A 128 1.32 -2.40 6.81
C ALA A 128 2.33 -3.25 6.05
N LEU A 129 2.04 -3.60 4.78
CA LEU A 129 2.93 -4.39 3.95
C LEU A 129 4.14 -3.55 3.53
N VAL A 130 5.32 -3.97 3.97
CA VAL A 130 6.60 -3.45 3.48
C VAL A 130 7.36 -4.56 2.80
N TYR A 131 8.11 -4.25 1.75
CA TYR A 131 8.93 -5.22 1.07
C TYR A 131 10.15 -4.56 0.43
N GLU A 132 11.20 -5.33 0.31
CA GLU A 132 12.45 -4.97 -0.36
C GLU A 132 12.95 -6.17 -1.17
N PRO A 133 13.68 -5.95 -2.28
CA PRO A 133 14.27 -7.02 -3.05
C PRO A 133 15.21 -7.87 -2.19
N GLU A 134 15.11 -9.20 -2.33
CA GLU A 134 15.97 -10.17 -1.67
C GLU A 134 16.46 -11.20 -2.69
N THR A 135 17.68 -11.68 -2.49
CA THR A 135 18.26 -12.74 -3.33
C THR A 135 18.68 -13.90 -2.45
N SER A 136 18.20 -15.08 -2.77
CA SER A 136 18.59 -16.34 -2.13
C SER A 136 19.43 -17.19 -3.09
N ALA A 137 20.53 -17.75 -2.60
CA ALA A 137 21.34 -18.67 -3.40
C ALA A 137 20.56 -19.94 -3.83
N ALA A 138 19.58 -20.36 -3.03
CA ALA A 138 18.77 -21.54 -3.30
C ALA A 138 17.46 -21.23 -4.08
N LEU A 139 16.85 -20.06 -3.82
CA LEU A 139 15.51 -19.72 -4.33
C LEU A 139 15.53 -18.65 -5.41
N GLY A 140 16.69 -18.04 -5.70
CA GLY A 140 16.81 -16.97 -6.70
C GLY A 140 16.33 -15.61 -6.20
N PHE A 141 15.68 -14.85 -7.06
CA PHE A 141 15.19 -13.51 -6.75
C PHE A 141 13.80 -13.55 -6.14
N GLY A 142 13.61 -12.77 -5.08
CA GLY A 142 12.34 -12.63 -4.38
C GLY A 142 12.28 -11.30 -3.63
N PHE A 143 11.44 -11.25 -2.61
CA PHE A 143 11.27 -10.08 -1.76
C PHE A 143 11.25 -10.49 -0.30
N ARG A 144 12.02 -9.76 0.52
CA ARG A 144 11.87 -9.76 1.96
C ARG A 144 10.68 -8.88 2.32
N CYS A 145 9.66 -9.48 2.88
CA CYS A 145 8.42 -8.80 3.24
C CYS A 145 8.28 -8.69 4.75
N GLY A 146 7.81 -7.54 5.22
CA GLY A 146 7.50 -7.30 6.62
C GLY A 146 5.98 -7.26 6.85
N PHE A 147 5.54 -7.88 7.95
CA PHE A 147 4.15 -8.11 8.30
C PHE A 147 3.87 -7.72 9.75
N LEU A 148 2.61 -7.41 10.08
CA LEU A 148 2.18 -7.15 11.47
C LEU A 148 2.24 -8.39 12.37
N GLY A 149 2.19 -9.58 11.77
CA GLY A 149 2.22 -10.86 12.45
C GLY A 149 2.01 -12.02 11.49
N LEU A 150 1.97 -13.26 12.02
CA LEU A 150 1.84 -14.48 11.22
C LEU A 150 0.52 -14.54 10.43
N LEU A 151 -0.58 -14.11 11.03
CA LEU A 151 -1.87 -14.08 10.34
C LEU A 151 -1.85 -13.10 9.16
N HIS A 152 -1.22 -11.95 9.31
CA HIS A 152 -1.05 -10.97 8.22
C HIS A 152 -0.21 -11.57 7.08
N LEU A 153 0.88 -12.29 7.40
CA LEU A 153 1.69 -13.01 6.42
C LEU A 153 0.85 -14.03 5.63
N GLU A 154 0.04 -14.84 6.33
CA GLU A 154 -0.82 -15.83 5.68
C GLU A 154 -1.85 -15.19 4.76
N ILE A 155 -2.49 -14.10 5.20
CA ILE A 155 -3.46 -13.36 4.39
C ILE A 155 -2.81 -12.78 3.13
N VAL A 156 -1.65 -12.13 3.26
CA VAL A 156 -0.94 -11.54 2.11
C VAL A 156 -0.52 -12.63 1.13
N ARG A 157 0.03 -13.75 1.62
CA ARG A 157 0.40 -14.89 0.76
C ARG A 157 -0.81 -15.44 0.02
N GLU A 158 -1.92 -15.71 0.72
CA GLU A 158 -3.14 -16.23 0.12
C GLU A 158 -3.73 -15.26 -0.92
N ARG A 159 -3.66 -13.96 -0.69
CA ARG A 159 -4.05 -12.94 -1.67
C ARG A 159 -3.16 -12.95 -2.91
N LEU A 160 -1.84 -13.04 -2.75
CA LEU A 160 -0.91 -13.15 -3.89
C LEU A 160 -1.19 -14.40 -4.73
N GLU A 161 -1.47 -15.54 -4.09
CA GLU A 161 -1.79 -16.79 -4.77
C GLU A 161 -3.15 -16.71 -5.49
N ARG A 162 -4.20 -16.19 -4.83
CA ARG A 162 -5.57 -16.19 -5.38
C ARG A 162 -5.89 -15.05 -6.32
N GLU A 163 -5.47 -13.82 -5.98
CA GLU A 163 -5.82 -12.63 -6.76
C GLU A 163 -4.89 -12.42 -7.95
N PHE A 164 -3.62 -12.87 -7.82
CA PHE A 164 -2.58 -12.65 -8.83
C PHE A 164 -2.07 -13.94 -9.48
N ASN A 165 -2.61 -15.10 -9.06
CA ASN A 165 -2.25 -16.42 -9.60
C ASN A 165 -0.74 -16.71 -9.57
N LEU A 166 -0.11 -16.41 -8.42
CA LEU A 166 1.31 -16.63 -8.19
C LEU A 166 1.53 -17.86 -7.30
N ASP A 167 2.43 -18.74 -7.71
CA ASP A 167 2.90 -19.85 -6.90
C ASP A 167 4.15 -19.43 -6.11
N LEU A 168 4.06 -19.42 -4.78
CA LEU A 168 5.05 -18.81 -3.91
C LEU A 168 5.66 -19.78 -2.90
N ILE A 169 6.96 -19.61 -2.65
CA ILE A 169 7.68 -20.17 -1.51
C ILE A 169 7.84 -19.06 -0.47
N SER A 170 7.42 -19.31 0.77
CA SER A 170 7.71 -18.44 1.91
C SER A 170 8.81 -19.05 2.78
N THR A 171 9.79 -18.23 3.18
CA THR A 171 10.80 -18.67 4.15
C THR A 171 10.23 -18.70 5.56
N ALA A 172 10.92 -19.37 6.49
CA ALA A 172 10.52 -19.34 7.89
C ALA A 172 10.46 -17.90 8.40
N PRO A 173 9.36 -17.51 9.10
CA PRO A 173 9.24 -16.17 9.65
C PRO A 173 10.34 -15.86 10.67
N ASN A 174 10.84 -14.65 10.65
CA ASN A 174 11.83 -14.15 11.62
C ASN A 174 11.41 -12.78 12.16
N VAL A 175 12.07 -12.37 13.24
CA VAL A 175 11.87 -11.07 13.88
C VAL A 175 13.18 -10.31 13.92
N ILE A 176 13.10 -9.01 14.20
CA ILE A 176 14.28 -8.18 14.40
C ILE A 176 14.88 -8.47 15.78
N TYR A 177 16.21 -8.63 15.85
CA TYR A 177 16.95 -8.86 17.08
C TYR A 177 17.84 -7.65 17.41
N ASP A 178 17.83 -7.24 18.67
CA ASP A 178 18.85 -6.36 19.22
C ASP A 178 19.85 -7.23 19.97
N VAL A 179 21.03 -7.43 19.38
CA VAL A 179 22.12 -8.24 19.95
C VAL A 179 23.05 -7.31 20.72
N VAL A 180 23.25 -7.61 22.01
CA VAL A 180 24.18 -6.87 22.88
C VAL A 180 25.41 -7.73 23.07
N ASP A 181 26.58 -7.20 22.72
CA ASP A 181 27.86 -7.88 22.93
C ASP A 181 28.32 -7.82 24.42
N GLU A 182 29.35 -8.56 24.76
CA GLU A 182 29.93 -8.58 26.13
C GLU A 182 30.44 -7.20 26.60
N SER A 183 30.72 -6.31 25.66
CA SER A 183 31.17 -4.93 25.91
C SER A 183 30.02 -3.95 26.09
N GLY A 184 28.77 -4.41 25.95
CA GLY A 184 27.55 -3.58 26.09
C GLY A 184 27.16 -2.82 24.81
N ASN A 185 27.80 -3.07 23.66
CA ASN A 185 27.40 -2.45 22.40
C ASN A 185 26.18 -3.18 21.83
N ALA A 186 25.14 -2.43 21.47
CA ALA A 186 23.94 -2.97 20.84
C ALA A 186 24.08 -2.92 19.31
N LYS A 187 23.91 -4.06 18.64
CA LYS A 187 23.77 -4.17 17.19
C LYS A 187 22.38 -4.67 16.86
N ARG A 188 21.66 -3.93 16.03
CA ARG A 188 20.36 -4.37 15.51
C ARG A 188 20.58 -5.25 14.30
N VAL A 189 20.08 -6.49 14.39
CA VAL A 189 20.10 -7.47 13.29
C VAL A 189 18.71 -7.58 12.71
N THR A 190 18.54 -7.12 11.48
CA THR A 190 17.24 -7.11 10.79
C THR A 190 17.08 -8.32 9.90
N ASN A 191 18.18 -8.91 9.45
CA ASN A 191 18.22 -10.09 8.62
C ASN A 191 19.14 -11.15 9.28
N PRO A 192 18.64 -12.38 9.56
CA PRO A 192 19.46 -13.44 10.18
C PRO A 192 20.66 -13.90 9.34
N SER A 193 20.72 -13.52 8.06
CA SER A 193 21.86 -13.82 7.19
C SER A 193 23.00 -12.81 7.27
N GLU A 194 22.86 -11.73 8.07
CA GLU A 194 23.90 -10.76 8.42
C GLU A 194 24.70 -11.22 9.64
#